data_c1177fea78bb839626ea4a77fb2a2c57
#
_entry.id   c1177fea78bb839626ea4a77fb2a2c57
#
_cell.length_a   1.000
_cell.length_b   1.000
_cell.length_c   1.000
_cell.angle_alpha   90.00
_cell.angle_beta   90.00
_cell.angle_gamma   90.00
#
_symmetry.space_group_name_H-M   'P 1'
#
loop_
_entity.id
_entity.type
_entity.pdbx_description
1 polymer ?
#
loop_
_entity_poly.entity_id
_entity_poly.type
_entity_poly.pdbx_seq_one_letter_code
_entity_poly.pdbx_strand_id
1 'polypeptide(L)'
;MGSIEVRNPLLSKKLKRTETRLLIIYDNQIRYNQIRDLLTSSDHQVHATLLDDLQNFEKQLHLPWDVVIFGRAYDLKYEQALTLIRNSNQVNLPLILLKPDEYQSTQYASFIRKGVYDILDLEEADNFYLGLLRALSLSRLLQSQQQLMN
;
A
#
# COMPACT_ATOMS: atom_id res chain seq x y z
N MET A 1 29.43 -8.42 -13.64
CA MET A 1 30.10 -7.14 -13.59
C MET A 1 29.35 -6.10 -12.81
N GLY A 2 29.41 -6.22 -11.51
CA GLY A 2 28.73 -5.27 -10.61
C GLY A 2 29.27 -3.84 -10.66
N SER A 3 30.42 -3.63 -11.31
CA SER A 3 31.04 -2.31 -11.40
C SER A 3 30.23 -1.32 -12.24
N ILE A 4 29.36 -1.80 -13.13
CA ILE A 4 28.55 -0.92 -13.97
C ILE A 4 27.51 -0.16 -13.13
N GLU A 5 26.95 -0.83 -12.14
CA GLU A 5 25.91 -0.25 -11.29
C GLU A 5 26.47 0.87 -10.41
N VAL A 6 27.71 0.71 -9.94
CA VAL A 6 28.36 1.69 -9.10
C VAL A 6 28.68 2.97 -9.86
N ARG A 7 28.82 2.91 -11.18
CA ARG A 7 29.20 4.05 -12.01
C ARG A 7 28.07 5.01 -12.31
N ASN A 8 26.82 4.61 -12.07
CA ASN A 8 25.68 5.47 -12.34
C ASN A 8 24.96 5.82 -11.05
N PRO A 9 25.17 7.03 -10.52
CA PRO A 9 24.52 7.44 -9.27
C PRO A 9 22.98 7.41 -9.32
N LEU A 10 22.41 7.71 -10.49
CA LEU A 10 20.95 7.68 -10.65
C LEU A 10 20.41 6.26 -10.56
N LEU A 11 21.09 5.33 -11.19
CA LEU A 11 20.71 3.92 -11.14
C LEU A 11 20.86 3.37 -9.72
N SER A 12 21.93 3.75 -9.04
CA SER A 12 22.16 3.36 -7.65
C SER A 12 21.06 3.89 -6.72
N LYS A 13 20.61 5.13 -6.92
CA LYS A 13 19.49 5.70 -6.17
C LYS A 13 18.20 4.95 -6.41
N LYS A 14 17.92 4.60 -7.67
CA LYS A 14 16.72 3.82 -8.01
C LYS A 14 16.73 2.46 -7.35
N LEU A 15 17.86 1.79 -7.33
CA LEU A 15 18.01 0.49 -6.68
C LEU A 15 17.81 0.58 -5.16
N LYS A 16 18.30 1.66 -4.55
CA LYS A 16 18.10 1.89 -3.11
C LYS A 16 16.65 2.16 -2.74
N ARG A 17 15.82 2.61 -3.70
CA ARG A 17 14.39 2.90 -3.50
C ARG A 17 13.49 1.72 -3.83
N THR A 18 14.04 0.52 -3.97
CA THR A 18 13.24 -0.66 -4.29
C THR A 18 12.52 -1.25 -3.09
N GLU A 19 12.82 -0.77 -1.87
CA GLU A 19 12.10 -1.21 -0.70
C GLU A 19 10.63 -0.77 -0.78
N THR A 20 9.74 -1.74 -0.69
CA THR A 20 8.30 -1.50 -0.70
C THR A 20 7.84 -1.32 0.75
N ARG A 21 7.15 -0.22 0.99
CA ARG A 21 6.65 0.12 2.32
C ARG A 21 5.15 -0.03 2.37
N LEU A 22 4.69 -1.05 3.09
CA LEU A 22 3.28 -1.39 3.22
C LEU A 22 2.79 -1.06 4.62
N LEU A 23 1.72 -0.29 4.69
CA LEU A 23 1.01 -0.09 5.94
C LEU A 23 -0.25 -0.94 5.91
N ILE A 24 -0.31 -1.94 6.78
CA ILE A 24 -1.39 -2.93 6.78
C ILE A 24 -2.24 -2.71 8.02
N ILE A 25 -3.52 -2.41 7.80
CA ILE A 25 -4.49 -2.20 8.86
C ILE A 25 -5.35 -3.45 8.96
N TYR A 26 -5.11 -4.24 9.98
CA TYR A 26 -5.78 -5.52 10.14
C TYR A 26 -5.68 -6.00 11.60
N ASP A 27 -6.66 -6.75 12.02
CA ASP A 27 -6.68 -7.40 13.34
C ASP A 27 -6.27 -8.88 13.26
N ASN A 28 -5.57 -9.28 12.20
CA ASN A 28 -5.26 -10.69 11.92
C ASN A 28 -3.80 -10.82 11.51
N GLN A 29 -2.99 -11.37 12.43
CA GLN A 29 -1.56 -11.55 12.20
C GLN A 29 -1.27 -12.56 11.08
N ILE A 30 -2.09 -13.58 10.93
CA ILE A 30 -1.90 -14.62 9.90
C ILE A 30 -2.08 -14.00 8.52
N ARG A 31 -3.12 -13.18 8.33
CA ARG A 31 -3.37 -12.48 7.07
C ARG A 31 -2.26 -11.48 6.76
N TYR A 32 -1.80 -10.77 7.77
CA TYR A 32 -0.65 -9.87 7.64
C TYR A 32 0.57 -10.62 7.10
N ASN A 33 0.87 -11.78 7.68
CA ASN A 33 2.01 -12.60 7.26
C ASN A 33 1.84 -13.05 5.81
N GLN A 34 0.63 -13.44 5.40
CA GLN A 34 0.36 -13.83 4.01
C GLN A 34 0.66 -12.71 3.03
N ILE A 35 0.23 -11.50 3.35
CA ILE A 35 0.46 -10.33 2.48
C ILE A 35 1.96 -10.05 2.35
N ARG A 36 2.66 -10.02 3.48
CA ARG A 36 4.09 -9.76 3.50
C ARG A 36 4.86 -10.83 2.72
N ASP A 37 4.55 -12.08 2.95
CA ASP A 37 5.26 -13.20 2.34
C ASP A 37 5.04 -13.27 0.83
N LEU A 38 3.88 -12.85 0.38
CA LEU A 38 3.56 -12.82 -1.05
C LEU A 38 4.53 -11.92 -1.82
N LEU A 39 4.84 -10.75 -1.27
CA LEU A 39 5.80 -9.84 -1.88
C LEU A 39 7.24 -10.28 -1.67
N THR A 40 7.56 -10.77 -0.48
CA THR A 40 8.92 -11.22 -0.17
C THR A 40 9.32 -12.39 -1.05
N SER A 41 8.41 -13.34 -1.31
CA SER A 41 8.68 -14.49 -2.16
C SER A 41 8.89 -14.10 -3.64
N SER A 42 8.54 -12.87 -4.02
CA SER A 42 8.72 -12.35 -5.37
C SER A 42 9.93 -11.42 -5.48
N ASP A 43 10.91 -11.58 -4.59
CA ASP A 43 12.16 -10.82 -4.54
C ASP A 43 12.00 -9.32 -4.25
N HIS A 44 10.87 -8.92 -3.71
CA HIS A 44 10.71 -7.55 -3.24
C HIS A 44 11.30 -7.38 -1.84
N GLN A 45 12.01 -6.29 -1.63
CA GLN A 45 12.36 -5.87 -0.28
C GLN A 45 11.14 -5.18 0.32
N VAL A 46 10.65 -5.70 1.43
CA VAL A 46 9.39 -5.25 2.02
C VAL A 46 9.61 -4.76 3.45
N HIS A 47 9.16 -3.54 3.71
CA HIS A 47 8.98 -3.03 5.06
C HIS A 47 7.48 -2.93 5.30
N ALA A 48 6.97 -3.82 6.13
CA ALA A 48 5.53 -3.88 6.41
C ALA A 48 5.28 -3.60 7.89
N THR A 49 4.27 -2.80 8.16
CA THR A 49 3.85 -2.49 9.53
C THR A 49 2.38 -2.83 9.68
N LEU A 50 2.05 -3.53 10.74
CA LEU A 50 0.69 -3.93 11.07
C LEU A 50 0.14 -3.07 12.20
N LEU A 51 -1.06 -2.56 12.03
CA LEU A 51 -1.77 -1.84 13.08
C LEU A 51 -3.28 -2.04 12.94
N ASP A 52 -4.03 -1.71 13.98
CA ASP A 52 -5.47 -1.89 13.96
C ASP A 52 -6.23 -0.76 14.67
N ASP A 53 -5.61 0.38 14.90
CA ASP A 53 -6.22 1.48 15.62
C ASP A 53 -5.93 2.86 14.99
N LEU A 54 -6.81 3.80 15.30
CA LEU A 54 -6.75 5.16 14.74
C LEU A 54 -5.48 5.90 15.17
N GLN A 55 -5.14 5.83 16.43
CA GLN A 55 -4.01 6.59 16.97
C GLN A 55 -2.70 6.19 16.31
N ASN A 56 -2.45 4.89 16.17
CA ASN A 56 -1.24 4.41 15.51
C ASN A 56 -1.25 4.72 14.01
N PHE A 57 -2.41 4.69 13.37
CA PHE A 57 -2.51 5.06 11.97
C PHE A 57 -2.11 6.52 11.75
N GLU A 58 -2.60 7.43 12.58
CA GLU A 58 -2.24 8.83 12.49
C GLU A 58 -0.74 9.04 12.64
N LYS A 59 -0.11 8.35 13.60
CA LYS A 59 1.33 8.42 13.79
C LYS A 59 2.09 7.90 12.57
N GLN A 60 1.65 6.79 11.99
CA GLN A 60 2.34 6.19 10.84
C GLN A 60 2.23 7.06 9.59
N LEU A 61 1.20 7.86 9.45
CA LEU A 61 1.07 8.76 8.30
C LEU A 61 2.12 9.86 8.25
N HIS A 62 2.91 10.05 9.32
CA HIS A 62 4.07 10.95 9.29
C HIS A 62 5.27 10.32 8.59
N LEU A 63 5.23 9.02 8.33
CA LEU A 63 6.29 8.29 7.62
C LEU A 63 5.84 8.00 6.19
N PRO A 64 6.79 7.85 5.26
CA PRO A 64 6.42 7.57 3.86
C PRO A 64 5.96 6.13 3.68
N TRP A 65 4.90 5.93 2.92
CA TRP A 65 4.34 4.63 2.58
C TRP A 65 4.06 4.54 1.08
N ASP A 66 4.09 3.34 0.54
CA ASP A 66 3.76 3.11 -0.87
C ASP A 66 2.31 2.72 -1.06
N VAL A 67 1.76 1.91 -0.16
CA VAL A 67 0.37 1.44 -0.22
C VAL A 67 -0.14 1.20 1.19
N VAL A 68 -1.41 1.52 1.41
CA VAL A 68 -2.15 1.10 2.59
C VAL A 68 -3.07 -0.05 2.20
N ILE A 69 -3.02 -1.14 2.95
CA ILE A 69 -3.95 -2.26 2.79
C ILE A 69 -4.85 -2.28 4.01
N PHE A 70 -6.15 -2.13 3.79
CA PHE A 70 -7.13 -2.07 4.87
C PHE A 70 -7.97 -3.33 4.88
N GLY A 71 -7.87 -4.11 5.93
CA GLY A 71 -8.73 -5.26 6.15
C GLY A 71 -9.83 -4.95 7.14
N ARG A 72 -9.51 -5.08 8.41
CA ARG A 72 -10.47 -4.83 9.50
C ARG A 72 -9.70 -4.30 10.70
N ALA A 73 -10.23 -3.30 11.37
CA ALA A 73 -9.55 -2.68 12.48
C ALA A 73 -10.48 -2.48 13.68
N TYR A 74 -9.89 -2.38 14.85
CA TYR A 74 -10.61 -2.26 16.11
C TYR A 74 -11.40 -0.95 16.19
N ASP A 75 -10.71 0.19 16.01
CA ASP A 75 -11.36 1.49 16.13
C ASP A 75 -11.07 2.41 14.95
N LEU A 76 -10.84 1.83 13.78
CA LEU A 76 -10.54 2.58 12.57
C LEU A 76 -11.34 2.02 11.41
N LYS A 77 -12.16 2.86 10.80
CA LYS A 77 -12.91 2.50 9.59
C LYS A 77 -12.17 2.98 8.36
N TYR A 78 -12.37 2.30 7.22
CA TYR A 78 -11.67 2.65 5.99
C TYR A 78 -11.99 4.09 5.55
N GLU A 79 -13.21 4.58 5.80
CA GLU A 79 -13.57 5.96 5.45
C GLU A 79 -12.75 6.96 6.26
N GLN A 80 -12.51 6.68 7.53
CA GLN A 80 -11.64 7.51 8.37
C GLN A 80 -10.21 7.49 7.86
N ALA A 81 -9.73 6.31 7.47
CA ALA A 81 -8.38 6.18 6.91
C ALA A 81 -8.23 6.99 5.63
N LEU A 82 -9.23 6.94 4.75
CA LEU A 82 -9.22 7.74 3.52
C LEU A 82 -9.19 9.24 3.82
N THR A 83 -9.97 9.69 4.78
CA THR A 83 -9.99 11.10 5.17
C THR A 83 -8.64 11.55 5.73
N LEU A 84 -8.01 10.72 6.56
CA LEU A 84 -6.70 11.04 7.12
C LEU A 84 -5.61 11.08 6.06
N ILE A 85 -5.64 10.16 5.10
CA ILE A 85 -4.71 10.18 3.97
C ILE A 85 -4.88 11.48 3.17
N ARG A 86 -6.12 11.84 2.87
CA ARG A 86 -6.45 13.03 2.09
C ARG A 86 -5.94 14.31 2.75
N ASN A 87 -5.96 14.34 4.08
CA ASN A 87 -5.52 15.50 4.86
C ASN A 87 -4.03 15.44 5.23
N SER A 88 -3.32 14.41 4.78
CA SER A 88 -1.89 14.25 5.05
C SER A 88 -1.04 14.79 3.91
N ASN A 89 0.28 14.74 4.07
CA ASN A 89 1.22 15.08 3.00
C ASN A 89 1.26 14.01 1.91
N GLN A 90 0.64 12.88 2.13
CA GLN A 90 0.63 11.73 1.20
C GLN A 90 -0.75 11.57 0.55
N VAL A 91 -1.27 12.65 -0.04
CA VAL A 91 -2.63 12.69 -0.60
C VAL A 91 -2.87 11.65 -1.67
N ASN A 92 -1.80 11.19 -2.34
CA ASN A 92 -1.88 10.20 -3.43
C ASN A 92 -1.59 8.78 -2.96
N LEU A 93 -1.47 8.55 -1.65
CA LEU A 93 -1.21 7.23 -1.11
C LEU A 93 -2.42 6.32 -1.37
N PRO A 94 -2.27 5.27 -2.19
CA PRO A 94 -3.40 4.40 -2.51
C PRO A 94 -3.78 3.51 -1.33
N LEU A 95 -5.09 3.35 -1.12
CA LEU A 95 -5.64 2.44 -0.14
C LEU A 95 -6.36 1.32 -0.87
N ILE A 96 -5.87 0.10 -0.64
CA ILE A 96 -6.52 -1.12 -1.12
C ILE A 96 -7.40 -1.64 0.02
N LEU A 97 -8.66 -1.88 -0.27
CA LEU A 97 -9.58 -2.50 0.68
C LEU A 97 -9.59 -4.01 0.44
N LEU A 98 -9.32 -4.78 1.47
CA LEU A 98 -9.52 -6.23 1.38
C LEU A 98 -11.02 -6.49 1.29
N LYS A 99 -11.39 -7.41 0.44
CA LYS A 99 -12.79 -7.70 0.14
C LYS A 99 -13.58 -7.88 1.43
N PRO A 100 -14.56 -7.00 1.72
CA PRO A 100 -15.37 -7.12 2.91
C PRO A 100 -16.25 -8.37 2.89
N ASP A 101 -16.62 -8.84 4.07
CA ASP A 101 -17.65 -9.87 4.18
C ASP A 101 -18.94 -9.35 3.56
N GLU A 102 -19.69 -10.22 2.92
CA GLU A 102 -20.95 -9.87 2.24
C GLU A 102 -20.80 -8.83 1.11
N TYR A 103 -19.58 -8.63 0.62
CA TYR A 103 -19.32 -7.71 -0.49
C TYR A 103 -20.00 -8.22 -1.77
N GLN A 104 -20.66 -7.28 -2.49
CA GLN A 104 -21.26 -7.55 -3.80
C GLN A 104 -20.62 -6.66 -4.85
N SER A 105 -20.43 -7.21 -6.04
CA SER A 105 -19.78 -6.50 -7.15
C SER A 105 -20.47 -5.18 -7.52
N THR A 106 -21.77 -5.06 -7.26
CA THR A 106 -22.53 -3.84 -7.49
C THR A 106 -22.08 -2.68 -6.60
N GLN A 107 -21.38 -2.98 -5.51
CA GLN A 107 -20.85 -1.98 -4.58
C GLN A 107 -19.48 -1.41 -5.01
N TYR A 108 -18.83 -2.03 -5.99
CA TYR A 108 -17.48 -1.68 -6.38
C TYR A 108 -17.32 -0.20 -6.72
N ALA A 109 -18.18 0.30 -7.60
CA ALA A 109 -18.13 1.70 -8.04
C ALA A 109 -18.29 2.68 -6.88
N SER A 110 -19.12 2.34 -5.90
CA SER A 110 -19.32 3.18 -4.72
C SER A 110 -18.04 3.30 -3.89
N PHE A 111 -17.36 2.18 -3.66
CA PHE A 111 -16.09 2.21 -2.92
C PHE A 111 -15.03 3.03 -3.66
N ILE A 112 -14.92 2.84 -4.98
CA ILE A 112 -13.94 3.59 -5.77
C ILE A 112 -14.24 5.10 -5.72
N ARG A 113 -15.50 5.49 -5.80
CA ARG A 113 -15.90 6.90 -5.71
C ARG A 113 -15.57 7.52 -4.35
N LYS A 114 -15.55 6.72 -3.29
CA LYS A 114 -15.16 7.19 -1.96
C LYS A 114 -13.66 7.40 -1.83
N GLY A 115 -12.86 6.88 -2.77
CA GLY A 115 -11.42 7.05 -2.76
C GLY A 115 -10.62 5.76 -2.58
N VAL A 116 -11.29 4.62 -2.46
CA VAL A 116 -10.61 3.33 -2.42
C VAL A 116 -9.94 3.08 -3.78
N TYR A 117 -8.67 2.69 -3.78
CA TYR A 117 -7.96 2.42 -5.03
C TYR A 117 -8.50 1.17 -5.71
N ASP A 118 -8.65 0.09 -4.95
CA ASP A 118 -9.16 -1.19 -5.46
C ASP A 118 -9.64 -2.05 -4.30
N ILE A 119 -10.46 -3.06 -4.62
CA ILE A 119 -10.92 -4.05 -3.67
C ILE A 119 -10.34 -5.39 -4.12
N LEU A 120 -9.54 -6.01 -3.25
CA LEU A 120 -8.83 -7.24 -3.59
C LEU A 120 -9.15 -8.34 -2.60
N ASP A 121 -9.21 -9.57 -3.12
CA ASP A 121 -9.46 -10.76 -2.32
C ASP A 121 -8.14 -11.50 -2.09
N LEU A 122 -7.74 -11.61 -0.83
CA LEU A 122 -6.48 -12.27 -0.48
C LEU A 122 -6.49 -13.77 -0.83
N GLU A 123 -7.67 -14.38 -0.90
CA GLU A 123 -7.80 -15.78 -1.30
C GLU A 123 -7.52 -16.00 -2.78
N GLU A 124 -7.66 -14.98 -3.61
CA GLU A 124 -7.26 -15.01 -5.01
C GLU A 124 -5.86 -14.43 -5.16
N ALA A 125 -4.86 -15.19 -4.71
CA ALA A 125 -3.50 -14.71 -4.52
C ALA A 125 -2.90 -14.05 -5.76
N ASP A 126 -3.09 -14.63 -6.94
CA ASP A 126 -2.53 -14.07 -8.17
C ASP A 126 -3.15 -12.72 -8.51
N ASN A 127 -4.47 -12.61 -8.41
CA ASN A 127 -5.17 -11.36 -8.65
C ASN A 127 -4.84 -10.30 -7.60
N PHE A 128 -4.70 -10.74 -6.35
CA PHE A 128 -4.28 -9.86 -5.27
C PHE A 128 -2.90 -9.28 -5.56
N TYR A 129 -1.95 -10.14 -5.92
CA TYR A 129 -0.58 -9.73 -6.21
C TYR A 129 -0.53 -8.72 -7.37
N LEU A 130 -1.25 -9.00 -8.46
CA LEU A 130 -1.29 -8.10 -9.61
C LEU A 130 -1.92 -6.75 -9.26
N GLY A 131 -3.00 -6.76 -8.48
CA GLY A 131 -3.64 -5.53 -8.02
C GLY A 131 -2.71 -4.71 -7.13
N LEU A 132 -1.97 -5.38 -6.28
CA LEU A 132 -1.00 -4.71 -5.41
C LEU A 132 0.13 -4.10 -6.23
N LEU A 133 0.65 -4.81 -7.24
CA LEU A 133 1.68 -4.28 -8.12
C LEU A 133 1.20 -3.04 -8.87
N ARG A 134 -0.06 -3.02 -9.34
CA ARG A 134 -0.62 -1.84 -10.00
C ARG A 134 -0.66 -0.63 -9.06
N ALA A 135 -1.07 -0.85 -7.82
CA ALA A 135 -1.10 0.22 -6.82
C ALA A 135 0.30 0.74 -6.52
N LEU A 136 1.29 -0.16 -6.40
CA LEU A 136 2.68 0.22 -6.16
C LEU A 136 3.25 1.02 -7.33
N SER A 137 2.95 0.62 -8.56
CA SER A 137 3.41 1.31 -9.76
C SER A 137 2.84 2.73 -9.82
N LEU A 138 1.56 2.89 -9.53
CA LEU A 138 0.92 4.21 -9.49
C LEU A 138 1.53 5.08 -8.40
N SER A 139 1.70 4.55 -7.21
CA SER A 139 2.28 5.28 -6.08
C SER A 139 3.67 5.81 -6.41
N ARG A 140 4.53 4.96 -6.99
CA ARG A 140 5.88 5.35 -7.38
C ARG A 140 5.89 6.39 -8.49
N LEU A 141 4.99 6.26 -9.46
CA LEU A 141 4.86 7.24 -10.53
C LEU A 141 4.47 8.61 -9.97
N LEU A 142 3.49 8.65 -9.07
CA LEU A 142 3.03 9.90 -8.47
C LEU A 142 4.11 10.54 -7.59
N GLN A 143 4.84 9.74 -6.84
CA GLN A 143 5.98 10.23 -6.05
C GLN A 143 7.06 10.82 -6.93
N SER A 144 7.37 10.18 -8.04
CA SER A 144 8.35 10.65 -9.01
C SER A 144 7.94 11.99 -9.62
N GLN A 145 6.67 12.13 -10.00
CA GLN A 145 6.15 13.40 -10.54
C GLN A 145 6.23 14.52 -9.51
N GLN A 146 5.91 14.21 -8.27
CA GLN A 146 5.95 15.17 -7.18
C GLN A 146 7.38 15.68 -6.95
N GLN A 147 8.36 14.80 -7.03
CA GLN A 147 9.78 15.17 -6.90
C GLN A 147 10.23 16.07 -8.04
N LEU A 148 9.74 15.84 -9.25
CA LEU A 148 10.11 16.65 -10.41
C LEU A 148 9.51 18.06 -10.35
N MET A 149 8.36 18.21 -9.69
CA MET A 149 7.70 19.51 -9.55
C MET A 149 8.27 20.37 -8.42
N ASN A 150 9.01 19.74 -7.55
CA ASN A 150 9.67 20.42 -6.43
C ASN A 150 11.13 20.69 -6.77
#